data_cb7c0e66877de872b1b6b29de6098146
#
_entry.id   cb7c0e66877de872b1b6b29de6098146
#
_cell.length_a   1.000
_cell.length_b   1.000
_cell.length_c   1.000
_cell.angle_alpha   90.00
_cell.angle_beta   90.00
_cell.angle_gamma   90.00
#
_symmetry.space_group_name_H-M   'P 1'
#
loop_
_entity.id
_entity.type
_entity.pdbx_description
1 polymer ?
#
loop_
_entity_poly.entity_id
_entity_poly.type
_entity_poly.pdbx_seq_one_letter_code
_entity_poly.pdbx_strand_id
1 'polypeptide(L)'
;VASDISYAKVRSGLYYFLRCFANDVLAFMLRGGYAHNAPKYLYPYTIGRYEKGKRHSVPNDEDAYSMRGFTKDEYYGNRLAVAIVEYRIPLVQKDMGYKLVPLLFRDLWLTPFAEYGNIWVGETDIHDFNYSFGSELHLRITAGYHVDIEGFLGVVKGYGDYGETQVYFGVATVFEGALKQHTIIRDAIYN
;
A
#
# COMPACT_ATOMS: atom_id res chain seq x y z
N VAL A 1 10.12 31.01 21.11
CA VAL A 1 10.72 29.86 21.79
C VAL A 1 10.85 28.78 20.72
N ALA A 2 12.05 28.61 20.16
CA ALA A 2 12.35 27.51 19.27
C ALA A 2 12.51 26.25 20.15
N SER A 3 11.66 25.24 19.98
CA SER A 3 11.87 23.95 20.61
C SER A 3 12.84 23.17 19.72
N ASP A 4 14.08 23.04 20.12
CA ASP A 4 15.07 22.17 19.48
C ASP A 4 14.71 20.71 19.74
N ILE A 5 13.76 20.18 18.97
CA ILE A 5 13.46 18.74 18.97
C ILE A 5 14.36 18.12 17.89
N SER A 6 15.41 17.46 18.34
CA SER A 6 16.30 16.71 17.45
C SER A 6 16.02 15.20 17.59
N TYR A 7 15.47 14.58 16.54
CA TYR A 7 15.35 13.12 16.45
C TYR A 7 15.87 12.62 15.10
N ALA A 8 16.36 11.38 15.07
CA ALA A 8 16.80 10.73 13.85
C ALA A 8 15.81 9.65 13.46
N LYS A 9 15.42 9.59 12.17
CA LYS A 9 14.49 8.60 11.63
C LYS A 9 15.14 7.86 10.48
N VAL A 10 15.11 6.53 10.54
CA VAL A 10 15.61 5.63 9.50
C VAL A 10 14.47 4.75 9.04
N ARG A 11 14.34 4.61 7.72
CA ARG A 11 13.40 3.68 7.07
C ARG A 11 14.15 2.81 6.08
N SER A 12 13.71 1.57 5.97
CA SER A 12 14.22 0.63 4.97
C SER A 12 13.08 -0.17 4.37
N GLY A 13 13.23 -0.56 3.12
CA GLY A 13 12.30 -1.42 2.42
C GLY A 13 13.04 -2.36 1.49
N LEU A 14 12.66 -3.64 1.54
CA LEU A 14 13.12 -4.67 0.61
C LEU A 14 11.93 -5.16 -0.19
N TYR A 15 12.08 -5.21 -1.51
CA TYR A 15 11.05 -5.67 -2.44
C TYR A 15 11.63 -6.79 -3.27
N TYR A 16 10.88 -7.88 -3.40
CA TYR A 16 11.27 -9.02 -4.22
C TYR A 16 10.06 -9.52 -5.01
N PHE A 17 10.25 -9.69 -6.33
CA PHE A 17 9.20 -10.09 -7.25
C PHE A 17 9.59 -11.38 -7.93
N LEU A 18 8.67 -12.36 -7.92
CA LEU A 18 8.80 -13.64 -8.59
C LEU A 18 7.71 -13.76 -9.65
N ARG A 19 8.11 -14.00 -10.90
CA ARG A 19 7.17 -14.49 -11.90
C ARG A 19 6.88 -15.97 -11.61
N CYS A 20 5.60 -16.26 -11.43
CA CYS A 20 5.10 -17.60 -11.24
C CYS A 20 4.56 -18.17 -12.58
N PHE A 21 3.37 -18.77 -12.55
CA PHE A 21 2.77 -19.36 -13.74
C PHE A 21 2.26 -18.28 -14.70
N ALA A 22 2.46 -18.48 -16.01
CA ALA A 22 2.04 -17.60 -17.08
C ALA A 22 2.51 -16.13 -16.90
N ASN A 23 1.63 -15.25 -16.45
CA ASN A 23 1.89 -13.83 -16.23
C ASN A 23 1.65 -13.39 -14.77
N ASP A 24 1.53 -14.34 -13.86
CA ASP A 24 1.28 -14.06 -12.45
C ASP A 24 2.56 -13.59 -11.77
N VAL A 25 2.43 -12.68 -10.81
CA VAL A 25 3.54 -12.14 -10.04
C VAL A 25 3.30 -12.31 -8.55
N LEU A 26 4.23 -12.96 -7.87
CA LEU A 26 4.29 -13.02 -6.42
C LEU A 26 5.25 -11.94 -5.92
N ALA A 27 4.74 -11.00 -5.15
CA ALA A 27 5.50 -9.89 -4.60
C ALA A 27 5.68 -10.06 -3.09
N PHE A 28 6.91 -9.93 -2.63
CA PHE A 28 7.27 -9.87 -1.21
C PHE A 28 7.79 -8.49 -0.89
N MET A 29 7.26 -7.88 0.16
CA MET A 29 7.70 -6.58 0.62
C MET A 29 7.98 -6.66 2.12
N LEU A 30 9.18 -6.23 2.52
CA LEU A 30 9.56 -6.09 3.92
C LEU A 30 9.88 -4.62 4.17
N ARG A 31 9.25 -4.04 5.17
CA ARG A 31 9.47 -2.65 5.55
C ARG A 31 9.86 -2.57 7.01
N GLY A 32 10.85 -1.76 7.32
CA GLY A 32 11.32 -1.52 8.67
C GLY A 32 11.54 -0.04 8.91
N GLY A 33 11.36 0.38 10.15
CA GLY A 33 11.60 1.76 10.56
C GLY A 33 12.06 1.86 12.01
N TYR A 34 12.93 2.83 12.28
CA TYR A 34 13.41 3.16 13.61
C TYR A 34 13.55 4.67 13.78
N ALA A 35 13.03 5.21 14.86
CA ALA A 35 13.21 6.60 15.24
C ALA A 35 13.88 6.68 16.60
N HIS A 36 15.04 7.33 16.64
CA HIS A 36 15.82 7.56 17.85
C HIS A 36 15.45 8.90 18.46
N ASN A 37 15.27 8.95 19.79
CA ASN A 37 14.92 10.18 20.55
C ASN A 37 13.61 10.86 20.08
N ALA A 38 12.69 10.14 19.44
CA ALA A 38 11.39 10.70 19.13
C ALA A 38 10.57 10.83 20.43
N PRO A 39 10.12 12.06 20.77
CA PRO A 39 9.26 12.23 21.94
C PRO A 39 7.90 11.57 21.70
N LYS A 40 7.24 11.13 22.77
CA LYS A 40 5.98 10.35 22.70
C LYS A 40 4.87 11.00 21.85
N TYR A 41 4.78 12.33 21.88
CA TYR A 41 3.81 13.10 21.10
C TYR A 41 4.17 13.28 19.62
N LEU A 42 5.36 12.81 19.20
CA LEU A 42 5.87 12.84 17.84
C LEU A 42 6.29 11.44 17.35
N TYR A 43 5.67 10.38 17.83
CA TYR A 43 5.98 9.06 17.32
C TYR A 43 5.67 8.98 15.81
N PRO A 44 6.70 8.72 14.98
CA PRO A 44 6.59 8.93 13.54
C PRO A 44 5.94 7.75 12.79
N TYR A 45 5.57 6.68 13.48
CA TYR A 45 4.97 5.51 12.87
C TYR A 45 3.58 5.27 13.42
N THR A 46 2.64 5.06 12.52
CA THR A 46 1.27 4.66 12.83
C THR A 46 0.87 3.47 11.95
N ILE A 47 0.09 2.53 12.47
CA ILE A 47 -0.56 1.48 11.68
C ILE A 47 -1.97 1.93 11.34
N GLY A 48 -2.39 1.58 10.16
CA GLY A 48 -3.74 1.76 9.66
C GLY A 48 -3.80 2.60 8.40
N ARG A 49 -4.63 2.14 7.49
CA ARG A 49 -4.87 2.81 6.20
C ARG A 49 -6.14 3.65 6.24
N TYR A 50 -7.03 3.36 7.18
CA TYR A 50 -8.36 3.91 7.22
C TYR A 50 -8.50 4.94 8.34
N GLU A 51 -8.84 6.16 7.99
CA GLU A 51 -9.30 7.18 8.94
C GLU A 51 -10.84 7.17 8.94
N LYS A 52 -11.41 6.84 10.11
CA LYS A 52 -12.87 6.77 10.29
C LYS A 52 -13.54 8.09 9.88
N GLY A 53 -14.32 8.05 8.80
CA GLY A 53 -15.07 9.22 8.29
C GLY A 53 -14.38 10.01 7.18
N LYS A 54 -13.15 9.70 6.80
CA LYS A 54 -12.51 10.30 5.62
C LYS A 54 -12.49 9.31 4.45
N ARG A 55 -13.00 9.76 3.29
CA ARG A 55 -12.84 9.01 2.03
C ARG A 55 -11.35 8.95 1.68
N HIS A 56 -10.87 7.78 1.34
CA HIS A 56 -9.47 7.59 0.99
C HIS A 56 -9.05 8.46 -0.18
N SER A 57 -8.17 9.39 0.12
CA SER A 57 -7.18 9.84 -0.84
C SER A 57 -6.02 8.84 -0.83
N VAL A 58 -5.47 8.54 -1.99
CA VAL A 58 -4.23 7.79 -2.17
C VAL A 58 -3.22 8.18 -1.08
N PRO A 59 -2.57 7.23 -0.40
CA PRO A 59 -1.66 7.56 0.68
C PRO A 59 -0.45 8.30 0.14
N ASN A 60 -0.49 9.60 0.17
CA ASN A 60 0.66 10.48 -0.02
C ASN A 60 1.31 10.86 1.31
N ASP A 61 0.83 10.26 2.40
CA ASP A 61 1.44 10.44 3.71
C ASP A 61 2.68 9.54 3.78
N GLU A 62 3.83 10.13 3.52
CA GLU A 62 5.13 9.45 3.57
C GLU A 62 5.43 8.84 4.95
N ASP A 63 4.63 9.20 5.95
CA ASP A 63 4.81 8.81 7.35
C ASP A 63 3.91 7.66 7.81
N ALA A 64 2.79 7.42 7.15
CA ALA A 64 1.89 6.34 7.51
C ALA A 64 2.28 5.02 6.81
N TYR A 65 2.78 4.06 7.54
CA TYR A 65 2.85 2.69 7.06
C TYR A 65 1.48 2.04 7.24
N SER A 66 0.73 2.02 6.16
CA SER A 66 -0.62 1.50 6.21
C SER A 66 -0.60 -0.02 6.13
N MET A 67 -0.96 -0.67 7.22
CA MET A 67 -1.42 -2.04 7.22
C MET A 67 -2.92 -2.03 6.95
N ARG A 68 -3.35 -2.76 5.95
CA ARG A 68 -4.77 -2.83 5.56
C ARG A 68 -5.56 -3.61 6.61
N GLY A 69 -6.82 -3.23 6.88
CA GLY A 69 -7.67 -3.89 7.88
C GLY A 69 -7.48 -3.35 9.31
N PHE A 70 -6.78 -2.24 9.47
CA PHE A 70 -6.62 -1.54 10.75
C PHE A 70 -6.99 -0.08 10.60
N THR A 71 -7.62 0.48 11.64
CA THR A 71 -7.94 1.90 11.68
C THR A 71 -6.66 2.72 11.90
N LYS A 72 -6.54 3.84 11.21
CA LYS A 72 -5.43 4.77 11.39
C LYS A 72 -5.44 5.31 12.82
N ASP A 73 -4.25 5.51 13.38
CA ASP A 73 -4.02 6.16 14.66
C ASP A 73 -4.35 5.35 15.94
N GLU A 74 -4.56 4.03 15.81
CA GLU A 74 -4.72 3.16 16.99
C GLU A 74 -3.37 2.66 17.55
N TYR A 75 -2.34 2.56 16.70
CA TYR A 75 -0.99 2.14 17.08
C TYR A 75 0.01 3.23 16.81
N TYR A 76 0.84 3.53 17.81
CA TYR A 76 1.92 4.52 17.72
C TYR A 76 3.22 3.93 18.20
N GLY A 77 4.32 4.28 17.54
CA GLY A 77 5.61 3.81 17.97
C GLY A 77 6.79 4.52 17.31
N ASN A 78 7.95 4.20 17.85
CA ASN A 78 9.22 4.60 17.30
C ASN A 78 9.94 3.50 16.53
N ARG A 79 9.35 2.30 16.49
CA ARG A 79 9.82 1.14 15.71
C ARG A 79 8.69 0.56 14.90
N LEU A 80 9.05 0.05 13.72
CA LEU A 80 8.11 -0.53 12.77
C LEU A 80 8.74 -1.76 12.13
N ALA A 81 7.97 -2.83 11.97
CA ALA A 81 8.28 -3.93 11.07
C ALA A 81 7.00 -4.44 10.41
N VAL A 82 6.99 -4.50 9.08
CA VAL A 82 5.84 -5.01 8.30
C VAL A 82 6.35 -5.86 7.15
N ALA A 83 5.79 -7.07 7.04
CA ALA A 83 5.97 -7.97 5.91
C ALA A 83 4.66 -8.07 5.14
N ILE A 84 4.72 -7.99 3.81
CA ILE A 84 3.56 -8.04 2.92
C ILE A 84 3.86 -9.06 1.83
N VAL A 85 2.88 -9.92 1.55
CA VAL A 85 2.89 -10.85 0.43
C VAL A 85 1.67 -10.57 -0.44
N GLU A 86 1.89 -10.32 -1.72
CA GLU A 86 0.83 -10.10 -2.71
C GLU A 86 0.99 -11.07 -3.86
N TYR A 87 -0.11 -11.66 -4.31
CA TYR A 87 -0.13 -12.49 -5.51
C TYR A 87 -1.02 -11.84 -6.56
N ARG A 88 -0.40 -11.35 -7.63
CA ARG A 88 -1.07 -10.60 -8.70
C ARG A 88 -1.42 -11.52 -9.84
N ILE A 89 -2.72 -11.69 -10.07
CA ILE A 89 -3.30 -12.59 -11.05
C ILE A 89 -3.94 -11.75 -12.16
N PRO A 90 -3.38 -11.69 -13.36
CA PRO A 90 -4.00 -11.00 -14.47
C PRO A 90 -5.23 -11.78 -14.93
N LEU A 91 -6.40 -11.16 -14.89
CA LEU A 91 -7.66 -11.75 -15.33
C LEU A 91 -7.92 -11.45 -16.80
N VAL A 92 -7.66 -10.22 -17.22
CA VAL A 92 -7.80 -9.75 -18.61
C VAL A 92 -6.63 -8.83 -18.93
N GLN A 93 -5.92 -9.15 -19.99
CA GLN A 93 -4.86 -8.33 -20.57
C GLN A 93 -5.18 -8.17 -22.06
N LYS A 94 -6.03 -7.22 -22.39
CA LYS A 94 -6.39 -6.92 -23.78
C LYS A 94 -6.68 -5.45 -23.92
N ASP A 95 -6.00 -4.81 -24.83
CA ASP A 95 -6.32 -3.46 -25.28
C ASP A 95 -7.61 -3.48 -26.09
N MET A 96 -8.75 -3.21 -25.43
CA MET A 96 -10.05 -3.14 -26.06
C MET A 96 -10.54 -1.70 -26.11
N GLY A 97 -10.50 -1.10 -27.31
CA GLY A 97 -11.04 0.23 -27.56
C GLY A 97 -12.49 0.18 -28.02
N TYR A 98 -13.31 1.11 -27.58
CA TYR A 98 -14.67 1.30 -28.09
C TYR A 98 -14.67 2.39 -29.18
N LYS A 99 -15.05 2.07 -30.41
CA LYS A 99 -14.87 2.92 -31.61
C LYS A 99 -15.42 4.35 -31.51
N LEU A 100 -16.38 4.62 -30.66
CA LEU A 100 -17.03 5.93 -30.49
C LEU A 100 -16.60 6.71 -29.26
N VAL A 101 -15.99 6.05 -28.27
CA VAL A 101 -15.57 6.70 -27.03
C VAL A 101 -14.06 6.52 -26.90
N PRO A 102 -13.28 7.57 -26.64
CA PRO A 102 -11.83 7.48 -26.50
C PRO A 102 -11.45 6.85 -25.14
N LEU A 103 -11.95 5.63 -24.90
CA LEU A 103 -11.67 4.81 -23.75
C LEU A 103 -11.05 3.49 -24.21
N LEU A 104 -9.87 3.21 -23.67
CA LEU A 104 -9.17 1.96 -23.90
C LEU A 104 -9.16 1.18 -22.59
N PHE A 105 -9.79 0.01 -22.57
CA PHE A 105 -9.69 -0.94 -21.48
C PHE A 105 -8.36 -1.69 -21.63
N ARG A 106 -7.50 -1.65 -20.62
CA ARG A 106 -6.19 -2.28 -20.68
C ARG A 106 -6.14 -3.59 -19.91
N ASP A 107 -6.21 -3.48 -18.58
CA ASP A 107 -5.95 -4.59 -17.69
C ASP A 107 -6.99 -4.70 -16.60
N LEU A 108 -7.31 -5.94 -16.25
CA LEU A 108 -8.03 -6.29 -15.05
C LEU A 108 -7.22 -7.36 -14.31
N TRP A 109 -6.91 -7.14 -13.03
CA TRP A 109 -6.19 -8.13 -12.24
C TRP A 109 -6.71 -8.21 -10.81
N LEU A 110 -6.55 -9.39 -10.23
CA LEU A 110 -6.90 -9.68 -8.84
C LEU A 110 -5.62 -9.81 -8.02
N THR A 111 -5.60 -9.21 -6.83
CA THR A 111 -4.46 -9.24 -5.92
C THR A 111 -4.88 -9.73 -4.53
N PRO A 112 -4.96 -11.04 -4.27
CA PRO A 112 -4.97 -11.53 -2.90
C PRO A 112 -3.66 -11.17 -2.20
N PHE A 113 -3.76 -10.83 -0.91
CA PHE A 113 -2.61 -10.42 -0.12
C PHE A 113 -2.71 -10.87 1.33
N ALA A 114 -1.56 -10.95 1.98
CA ALA A 114 -1.41 -11.12 3.41
C ALA A 114 -0.39 -10.12 3.94
N GLU A 115 -0.66 -9.57 5.10
CA GLU A 115 0.23 -8.63 5.79
C GLU A 115 0.46 -9.11 7.22
N TYR A 116 1.68 -8.93 7.72
CA TYR A 116 2.08 -9.24 9.06
C TYR A 116 3.01 -8.16 9.58
N GLY A 117 2.67 -7.52 10.69
CA GLY A 117 3.48 -6.41 11.18
C GLY A 117 3.04 -5.86 12.52
N ASN A 118 3.90 -5.00 13.07
CA ASN A 118 3.61 -4.25 14.28
C ASN A 118 4.36 -2.92 14.31
N ILE A 119 3.86 -2.02 15.15
CA ILE A 119 4.53 -0.79 15.59
C ILE A 119 4.60 -0.82 17.11
N TRP A 120 5.77 -0.48 17.65
CA TRP A 120 5.98 -0.57 19.09
C TRP A 120 6.97 0.46 19.62
N VAL A 121 7.01 0.56 20.95
CA VAL A 121 7.96 1.35 21.72
C VAL A 121 8.66 0.42 22.71
N GLY A 122 10.00 0.45 22.75
CA GLY A 122 10.76 -0.42 23.65
C GLY A 122 10.95 -1.84 23.12
N GLU A 123 10.72 -2.84 23.96
CA GLU A 123 10.79 -4.25 23.62
C GLU A 123 9.43 -4.74 23.09
N THR A 124 9.42 -5.71 22.21
CA THR A 124 8.22 -6.36 21.68
C THR A 124 8.46 -7.85 21.50
N ASP A 125 7.41 -8.65 21.60
CA ASP A 125 7.41 -10.06 21.23
C ASP A 125 6.87 -10.20 19.79
N ILE A 126 7.32 -11.22 19.08
CA ILE A 126 6.80 -11.57 17.77
C ILE A 126 5.31 -11.96 17.82
N HIS A 127 4.84 -12.44 18.97
CA HIS A 127 3.43 -12.77 19.19
C HIS A 127 2.50 -11.56 19.27
N ASP A 128 3.03 -10.37 19.51
CA ASP A 128 2.28 -9.12 19.56
C ASP A 128 2.00 -8.55 18.16
N PHE A 129 2.45 -9.23 17.11
CA PHE A 129 2.28 -8.76 15.74
C PHE A 129 0.86 -9.01 15.24
N ASN A 130 0.35 -8.01 14.57
CA ASN A 130 -0.95 -8.03 13.90
C ASN A 130 -0.83 -8.64 12.50
N TYR A 131 -1.92 -9.19 11.98
CA TYR A 131 -1.96 -9.71 10.62
C TYR A 131 -3.28 -9.39 9.93
N SER A 132 -3.23 -9.30 8.62
CA SER A 132 -4.42 -9.11 7.81
C SER A 132 -4.37 -9.93 6.53
N PHE A 133 -5.57 -10.27 6.02
CA PHE A 133 -5.76 -10.93 4.74
C PHE A 133 -6.83 -10.21 3.95
N GLY A 134 -6.62 -10.14 2.68
CA GLY A 134 -7.58 -9.48 1.81
C GLY A 134 -7.36 -9.77 0.33
N SER A 135 -8.13 -9.09 -0.48
CA SER A 135 -7.98 -9.12 -1.93
C SER A 135 -8.41 -7.79 -2.52
N GLU A 136 -7.73 -7.38 -3.57
CA GLU A 136 -8.03 -6.18 -4.34
C GLU A 136 -8.28 -6.56 -5.80
N LEU A 137 -9.33 -6.00 -6.38
CA LEU A 137 -9.60 -6.05 -7.82
C LEU A 137 -9.21 -4.71 -8.42
N HIS A 138 -8.32 -4.73 -9.37
CA HIS A 138 -7.80 -3.54 -10.04
C HIS A 138 -8.23 -3.50 -11.50
N LEU A 139 -8.57 -2.32 -11.96
CA LEU A 139 -8.95 -2.02 -13.34
C LEU A 139 -8.14 -0.84 -13.85
N ARG A 140 -7.47 -1.01 -15.00
CA ARG A 140 -6.80 0.08 -15.71
C ARG A 140 -7.50 0.39 -17.01
N ILE A 141 -7.79 1.67 -17.19
CA ILE A 141 -8.34 2.22 -18.42
C ILE A 141 -7.50 3.42 -18.87
N THR A 142 -7.39 3.65 -20.18
CA THR A 142 -6.81 4.88 -20.73
C THR A 142 -7.94 5.72 -21.33
N ALA A 143 -8.06 6.96 -20.85
CA ALA A 143 -9.03 7.94 -21.33
C ALA A 143 -8.36 8.96 -22.25
N GLY A 144 -9.01 9.32 -23.37
CA GLY A 144 -8.50 10.33 -24.28
C GLY A 144 -7.14 10.01 -24.90
N TYR A 145 -6.73 8.73 -24.92
CA TYR A 145 -5.42 8.24 -25.40
C TYR A 145 -4.20 8.70 -24.57
N HIS A 146 -4.37 9.50 -23.51
CA HIS A 146 -3.26 10.13 -22.78
C HIS A 146 -3.35 9.99 -21.26
N VAL A 147 -4.50 9.66 -20.72
CA VAL A 147 -4.71 9.63 -19.26
C VAL A 147 -4.96 8.20 -18.83
N ASP A 148 -4.01 7.61 -18.12
CA ASP A 148 -4.21 6.31 -17.47
C ASP A 148 -4.92 6.50 -16.13
N ILE A 149 -6.03 5.81 -15.99
CA ILE A 149 -6.85 5.78 -14.79
C ILE A 149 -6.81 4.36 -14.24
N GLU A 150 -6.38 4.22 -12.99
CA GLU A 150 -6.40 2.96 -12.27
C GLU A 150 -7.43 3.05 -11.15
N GLY A 151 -8.46 2.21 -11.22
CA GLY A 151 -9.43 2.01 -10.17
C GLY A 151 -9.17 0.72 -9.44
N PHE A 152 -9.44 0.68 -8.13
CA PHE A 152 -9.39 -0.57 -7.36
C PHE A 152 -10.52 -0.64 -6.35
N LEU A 153 -10.95 -1.87 -6.08
CA LEU A 153 -11.89 -2.24 -5.04
C LEU A 153 -11.26 -3.34 -4.20
N GLY A 154 -11.19 -3.14 -2.88
CA GLY A 154 -10.57 -4.07 -1.96
C GLY A 154 -11.47 -4.47 -0.81
N VAL A 155 -11.27 -5.68 -0.33
CA VAL A 155 -11.82 -6.19 0.93
C VAL A 155 -10.69 -6.79 1.75
N VAL A 156 -10.68 -6.48 3.05
CA VAL A 156 -9.66 -6.95 3.97
C VAL A 156 -10.26 -7.24 5.33
N LYS A 157 -9.67 -8.22 6.02
CA LYS A 157 -9.92 -8.53 7.42
C LYS A 157 -8.63 -8.44 8.20
N GLY A 158 -8.57 -7.50 9.16
CA GLY A 158 -7.53 -7.42 10.17
C GLY A 158 -7.82 -8.33 11.35
N TYR A 159 -6.76 -8.89 11.93
CA TYR A 159 -6.78 -9.77 13.10
C TYR A 159 -5.74 -9.28 14.11
N GLY A 160 -6.13 -9.25 15.36
CA GLY A 160 -5.40 -8.67 16.48
C GLY A 160 -6.22 -7.55 17.10
N ASP A 161 -5.60 -6.81 18.00
CA ASP A 161 -6.24 -5.67 18.62
C ASP A 161 -6.54 -4.60 17.54
N TYR A 162 -7.75 -4.04 17.54
CA TYR A 162 -8.22 -3.05 16.54
C TYR A 162 -8.32 -3.55 15.10
N GLY A 163 -8.27 -4.88 14.87
CA GLY A 163 -8.47 -5.45 13.54
C GLY A 163 -9.95 -5.39 13.12
N GLU A 164 -10.22 -4.83 11.95
CA GLU A 164 -11.56 -4.64 11.40
C GLU A 164 -11.72 -5.29 10.03
N THR A 165 -12.97 -5.56 9.65
CA THR A 165 -13.29 -5.87 8.26
C THR A 165 -13.56 -4.56 7.54
N GLN A 166 -12.79 -4.31 6.49
CA GLN A 166 -12.89 -3.08 5.71
C GLN A 166 -13.16 -3.40 4.25
N VAL A 167 -14.06 -2.63 3.64
CA VAL A 167 -14.22 -2.56 2.18
C VAL A 167 -13.81 -1.16 1.75
N TYR A 168 -12.91 -1.08 0.78
CA TYR A 168 -12.36 0.19 0.34
C TYR A 168 -12.21 0.21 -1.18
N PHE A 169 -12.20 1.41 -1.73
CA PHE A 169 -11.97 1.62 -3.14
C PHE A 169 -11.11 2.87 -3.35
N GLY A 170 -10.47 2.96 -4.47
CA GLY A 170 -9.72 4.14 -4.85
C GLY A 170 -9.62 4.28 -6.36
N VAL A 171 -9.27 5.49 -6.77
CA VAL A 171 -9.00 5.83 -8.16
C VAL A 171 -7.73 6.66 -8.18
N ALA A 172 -6.77 6.24 -8.98
CA ALA A 172 -5.53 6.96 -9.24
C ALA A 172 -5.46 7.35 -10.71
N THR A 173 -4.95 8.53 -11.01
CA THR A 173 -4.69 8.99 -12.37
C THR A 173 -3.21 9.21 -12.55
N VAL A 174 -2.64 8.67 -13.63
CA VAL A 174 -1.25 8.90 -14.02
C VAL A 174 -1.25 9.74 -15.28
N PHE A 175 -0.79 10.98 -15.15
CA PHE A 175 -0.56 11.84 -16.31
C PHE A 175 0.83 11.51 -16.89
N GLU A 176 0.86 11.10 -18.14
CA GLU A 176 2.10 10.86 -18.86
C GLU A 176 2.89 12.16 -18.98
N GLY A 177 3.87 12.36 -18.14
CA GLY A 177 4.72 13.56 -18.11
C GLY A 177 5.11 14.11 -16.75
N ALA A 178 4.36 13.81 -15.69
CA ALA A 178 4.62 14.40 -14.37
C ALA A 178 5.36 13.48 -13.38
N LEU A 179 5.47 12.17 -13.62
CA LEU A 179 5.93 11.22 -12.61
C LEU A 179 6.90 10.15 -13.15
N LYS A 180 8.06 10.56 -13.65
CA LYS A 180 9.15 9.61 -13.91
C LYS A 180 9.65 8.86 -12.66
N GLN A 181 9.33 9.29 -11.45
CA GLN A 181 9.80 8.65 -10.22
C GLN A 181 8.98 7.41 -9.79
N HIS A 182 7.71 7.31 -10.15
CA HIS A 182 6.93 6.08 -9.91
C HIS A 182 7.10 5.00 -10.98
N THR A 183 7.69 5.34 -12.11
CA THR A 183 7.89 4.45 -13.26
C THR A 183 8.87 3.33 -12.96
N ILE A 184 9.87 3.53 -12.11
CA ILE A 184 10.91 2.52 -11.82
C ILE A 184 10.31 1.24 -11.22
N ILE A 185 9.31 1.34 -10.36
CA ILE A 185 8.66 0.16 -9.77
C ILE A 185 7.71 -0.50 -10.78
N ARG A 186 7.07 0.28 -11.64
CA ARG A 186 6.17 -0.21 -12.68
C ARG A 186 6.92 -1.00 -13.76
N ASP A 187 8.04 -0.48 -14.25
CA ASP A 187 8.81 -1.10 -15.32
C ASP A 187 9.57 -2.36 -14.84
N ALA A 188 9.90 -2.44 -13.55
CA ALA A 188 10.44 -3.67 -12.94
C ALA A 188 9.41 -4.80 -12.82
N ILE A 189 8.11 -4.50 -12.92
CA ILE A 189 7.04 -5.49 -12.83
C ILE A 189 6.64 -6.00 -14.23
N TYR A 190 6.84 -5.20 -15.29
CA TYR A 190 6.35 -5.48 -16.65
C TYR A 190 7.44 -5.74 -17.72
N ASN A 191 8.72 -5.59 -17.38
CA ASN A 191 9.88 -6.03 -18.16
C ASN A 191 10.54 -7.24 -17.51
#